data_366cb1b615f136011631fdfea17a0c84
#
_entry.id   366cb1b615f136011631fdfea17a0c84
#
_cell.length_a   1.000
_cell.length_b   1.000
_cell.length_c   1.000
_cell.angle_alpha   90.00
_cell.angle_beta   90.00
_cell.angle_gamma   90.00
#
_symmetry.space_group_name_H-M   'P 1'
#
loop_
_entity.id
_entity.type
_entity.pdbx_description
1 polymer ?
#
loop_
_entity_poly.entity_id
_entity_poly.type
_entity_poly.pdbx_seq_one_letter_code
_entity_poly.pdbx_strand_id
1 'polypeptide(L)'
;MIANAGYFGFKPSVNLIQGYPGEAWVKGVTSGINMLIDRELIDPDQLGVHGTSYGGYATSLLISQTDRFAAAINISGKVNIISFLGDSPRIGTRNYSAAEVGQDRIGETLWEAPLKYLATSAVLFADRINTPHLLLTGDGDWNVPAVNERELYYALRRLGKEVMWVNYYNGGHGAGAASNEADYHDHWKRILEWYKTHFEKAKEKKDKD
;
A
#
# COMPACT_ATOMS: atom_id res chain seq x y z
N MET A 1 -4.36 10.96 -14.41
CA MET A 1 -5.76 10.48 -14.21
C MET A 1 -6.38 11.01 -12.94
N ILE A 2 -5.76 10.86 -11.78
CA ILE A 2 -6.28 11.34 -10.47
C ILE A 2 -6.69 12.82 -10.51
N ALA A 3 -5.81 13.73 -10.95
CA ALA A 3 -6.11 15.15 -11.05
C ALA A 3 -7.26 15.46 -12.04
N ASN A 4 -7.35 14.72 -13.15
CA ASN A 4 -8.44 14.88 -14.12
C ASN A 4 -9.80 14.41 -13.57
N ALA A 5 -9.79 13.60 -12.52
CA ALA A 5 -10.99 13.16 -11.80
C ALA A 5 -11.40 14.13 -10.66
N GLY A 6 -10.72 15.26 -10.55
CA GLY A 6 -11.05 16.31 -9.55
C GLY A 6 -10.37 16.12 -8.20
N TYR A 7 -9.41 15.21 -8.08
CA TYR A 7 -8.66 15.02 -6.84
C TYR A 7 -7.36 15.82 -6.83
N PHE A 8 -6.98 16.31 -5.66
CA PHE A 8 -5.66 16.88 -5.44
C PHE A 8 -4.64 15.76 -5.21
N GLY A 9 -3.56 15.74 -5.99
CA GLY A 9 -2.47 14.77 -5.84
C GLY A 9 -1.31 15.35 -5.03
N PHE A 10 -0.95 14.70 -3.92
CA PHE A 10 0.18 15.09 -3.08
C PHE A 10 1.19 13.96 -2.99
N LYS A 11 2.44 14.26 -3.26
CA LYS A 11 3.57 13.33 -3.13
C LYS A 11 4.59 13.90 -2.14
N PRO A 12 4.50 13.53 -0.86
CA PRO A 12 5.42 14.03 0.14
C PRO A 12 6.84 13.49 -0.05
N SER A 13 7.84 14.29 0.29
CA SER A 13 9.19 13.79 0.52
C SER A 13 9.25 13.12 1.88
N VAL A 14 9.80 11.91 1.94
CA VAL A 14 9.96 11.15 3.18
C VAL A 14 11.44 10.89 3.41
N ASN A 15 11.94 11.34 4.55
CA ASN A 15 13.32 11.03 4.96
C ASN A 15 13.35 9.63 5.58
N LEU A 16 13.73 8.64 4.76
CA LEU A 16 13.75 7.24 5.17
C LEU A 16 14.93 6.97 6.12
N ILE A 17 14.62 6.29 7.21
CA ILE A 17 15.58 5.88 8.24
C ILE A 17 15.86 4.39 8.08
N GLN A 18 17.09 3.97 8.26
CA GLN A 18 17.47 2.56 8.29
C GLN A 18 16.85 1.85 9.50
N GLY A 19 16.39 0.65 9.32
CA GLY A 19 15.83 -0.23 10.35
C GLY A 19 14.31 -0.26 10.39
N TYR A 20 13.64 0.90 10.42
CA TYR A 20 12.19 1.02 10.57
C TYR A 20 11.58 2.01 9.58
N PRO A 21 11.51 1.67 8.27
CA PRO A 21 10.97 2.58 7.25
C PRO A 21 9.52 2.98 7.50
N GLY A 22 8.72 2.12 8.15
CA GLY A 22 7.34 2.42 8.49
C GLY A 22 7.15 3.67 9.32
N GLU A 23 8.01 3.90 10.32
CA GLU A 23 7.97 5.12 11.13
C GLU A 23 8.26 6.38 10.30
N ALA A 24 9.20 6.29 9.36
CA ALA A 24 9.54 7.41 8.50
C ALA A 24 8.36 7.78 7.59
N TRP A 25 7.62 6.79 7.08
CA TRP A 25 6.42 7.05 6.27
C TRP A 25 5.32 7.68 7.10
N VAL A 26 5.02 7.15 8.29
CA VAL A 26 4.01 7.76 9.18
C VAL A 26 4.36 9.21 9.44
N LYS A 27 5.58 9.51 9.90
CA LYS A 27 6.02 10.87 10.20
C LYS A 27 5.96 11.79 8.97
N GLY A 28 6.54 11.37 7.85
CA GLY A 28 6.63 12.19 6.63
C GLY A 28 5.29 12.45 5.98
N VAL A 29 4.46 11.42 5.84
CA VAL A 29 3.14 11.55 5.20
C VAL A 29 2.18 12.33 6.08
N THR A 30 2.09 12.01 7.38
CA THR A 30 1.15 12.71 8.29
C THR A 30 1.52 14.16 8.53
N SER A 31 2.82 14.48 8.62
CA SER A 31 3.27 15.88 8.71
C SER A 31 2.91 16.68 7.46
N GLY A 32 3.09 16.09 6.27
CA GLY A 32 2.68 16.73 5.02
C GLY A 32 1.17 16.94 4.93
N ILE A 33 0.38 15.96 5.36
CA ILE A 33 -1.08 16.07 5.42
C ILE A 33 -1.49 17.19 6.39
N ASN A 34 -0.92 17.23 7.60
CA ASN A 34 -1.21 18.29 8.58
C ASN A 34 -0.96 19.68 8.00
N MET A 35 0.18 19.88 7.34
CA MET A 35 0.49 21.14 6.67
C MET A 35 -0.56 21.56 5.64
N LEU A 36 -1.11 20.59 4.89
CA LEU A 36 -2.16 20.90 3.89
C LEU A 36 -3.51 21.20 4.55
N ILE A 37 -3.84 20.51 5.65
CA ILE A 37 -5.05 20.78 6.46
C ILE A 37 -4.96 22.16 7.11
N ASP A 38 -3.83 22.47 7.76
CA ASP A 38 -3.61 23.76 8.42
C ASP A 38 -3.69 24.96 7.44
N ARG A 39 -3.45 24.70 6.15
CA ARG A 39 -3.60 25.68 5.07
C ARG A 39 -4.98 25.66 4.41
N GLU A 40 -5.91 24.87 4.92
CA GLU A 40 -7.27 24.70 4.38
C GLU A 40 -7.32 24.28 2.89
N LEU A 41 -6.30 23.51 2.44
CA LEU A 41 -6.18 23.10 1.04
C LEU A 41 -6.88 21.76 0.74
N ILE A 42 -7.17 20.97 1.77
CA ILE A 42 -7.75 19.62 1.65
C ILE A 42 -8.78 19.36 2.75
N ASP A 43 -9.75 18.50 2.46
CA ASP A 43 -10.69 17.98 3.44
C ASP A 43 -10.05 16.82 4.22
N PRO A 44 -9.91 16.90 5.56
CA PRO A 44 -9.28 15.85 6.36
C PRO A 44 -10.06 14.53 6.35
N ASP A 45 -11.33 14.54 6.01
CA ASP A 45 -12.17 13.34 5.98
C ASP A 45 -12.13 12.62 4.62
N GLN A 46 -11.58 13.27 3.58
CA GLN A 46 -11.50 12.75 2.21
C GLN A 46 -10.05 12.47 1.79
N LEU A 47 -9.29 11.81 2.66
CA LEU A 47 -7.91 11.45 2.38
C LEU A 47 -7.82 10.04 1.81
N GLY A 48 -7.22 9.91 0.63
CA GLY A 48 -6.87 8.63 0.04
C GLY A 48 -5.36 8.45 -0.03
N VAL A 49 -4.90 7.21 0.06
CA VAL A 49 -3.48 6.89 -0.13
C VAL A 49 -3.31 5.74 -1.11
N HIS A 50 -2.36 5.88 -2.04
CA HIS A 50 -1.97 4.77 -2.90
C HIS A 50 -0.49 4.81 -3.24
N GLY A 51 0.02 3.67 -3.63
CA GLY A 51 1.37 3.56 -4.14
C GLY A 51 1.59 2.28 -4.94
N THR A 52 2.61 2.31 -5.78
CA THR A 52 3.03 1.16 -6.57
C THR A 52 4.35 0.62 -6.06
N SER A 53 4.51 -0.72 -6.04
CA SER A 53 5.75 -1.38 -5.63
C SER A 53 6.14 -1.00 -4.19
N TYR A 54 7.27 -0.35 -4.00
CA TYR A 54 7.69 0.18 -2.70
C TYR A 54 6.67 1.17 -2.10
N GLY A 55 5.97 1.94 -2.96
CA GLY A 55 4.86 2.79 -2.53
C GLY A 55 3.64 2.00 -2.06
N GLY A 56 3.35 0.86 -2.68
CA GLY A 56 2.30 -0.07 -2.25
C GLY A 56 2.61 -0.71 -0.90
N TYR A 57 3.84 -1.14 -0.71
CA TYR A 57 4.36 -1.59 0.59
C TYR A 57 4.19 -0.50 1.67
N ALA A 58 4.62 0.73 1.35
CA ALA A 58 4.45 1.87 2.24
C ALA A 58 2.98 2.12 2.59
N THR A 59 2.08 2.01 1.61
CA THR A 59 0.64 2.19 1.81
C THR A 59 0.08 1.20 2.81
N SER A 60 0.32 -0.10 2.62
CA SER A 60 -0.21 -1.16 3.51
C SER A 60 0.36 -1.04 4.93
N LEU A 61 1.64 -0.71 5.06
CA LEU A 61 2.26 -0.53 6.38
C LEU A 61 1.81 0.77 7.06
N LEU A 62 1.58 1.85 6.30
CA LEU A 62 1.08 3.11 6.81
C LEU A 62 -0.31 2.98 7.43
N ILE A 63 -1.25 2.34 6.73
CA ILE A 63 -2.62 2.16 7.22
C ILE A 63 -2.75 1.17 8.39
N SER A 64 -1.73 0.39 8.67
CA SER A 64 -1.66 -0.41 9.92
C SER A 64 -1.24 0.42 11.14
N GLN A 65 -0.84 1.67 10.95
CA GLN A 65 -0.32 2.57 11.98
C GLN A 65 -1.15 3.85 12.15
N THR A 66 -2.11 4.13 11.26
CA THR A 66 -2.97 5.32 11.32
C THR A 66 -4.29 5.10 10.61
N ASP A 67 -5.38 5.60 11.18
CA ASP A 67 -6.74 5.53 10.62
C ASP A 67 -7.14 6.81 9.86
N ARG A 68 -6.17 7.63 9.44
CA ARG A 68 -6.44 8.95 8.80
C ARG A 68 -7.01 8.86 7.40
N PHE A 69 -6.98 7.70 6.76
CA PHE A 69 -7.36 7.55 5.37
C PHE A 69 -8.73 6.90 5.21
N ALA A 70 -9.58 7.52 4.40
CA ALA A 70 -10.87 6.98 4.01
C ALA A 70 -10.75 5.81 3.02
N ALA A 71 -9.66 5.75 2.25
CA ALA A 71 -9.38 4.68 1.29
C ALA A 71 -7.89 4.47 1.07
N ALA A 72 -7.47 3.22 0.87
CA ALA A 72 -6.11 2.86 0.56
C ALA A 72 -6.03 1.91 -0.65
N ILE A 73 -4.96 2.06 -1.47
CA ILE A 73 -4.73 1.20 -2.63
C ILE A 73 -3.27 0.79 -2.69
N ASN A 74 -3.02 -0.50 -2.63
CA ASN A 74 -1.70 -1.09 -2.86
C ASN A 74 -1.63 -1.66 -4.29
N ILE A 75 -0.63 -1.27 -5.05
CA ILE A 75 -0.40 -1.75 -6.41
C ILE A 75 0.95 -2.46 -6.43
N SER A 76 0.95 -3.77 -6.57
CA SER A 76 2.17 -4.61 -6.64
C SER A 76 3.15 -4.35 -5.50
N GLY A 77 2.65 -4.08 -4.30
CA GLY A 77 3.48 -3.81 -3.12
C GLY A 77 3.47 -4.98 -2.14
N LYS A 78 4.62 -5.36 -1.65
CA LYS A 78 4.75 -6.43 -0.66
C LYS A 78 4.06 -6.08 0.66
N VAL A 79 3.57 -7.08 1.36
CA VAL A 79 2.87 -6.94 2.64
C VAL A 79 3.47 -7.79 3.74
N ASN A 80 4.31 -8.76 3.36
CA ASN A 80 5.04 -9.64 4.25
C ASN A 80 6.49 -9.73 3.76
N ILE A 81 7.41 -9.10 4.48
CA ILE A 81 8.83 -9.09 4.09
C ILE A 81 9.44 -10.48 4.23
N ILE A 82 8.99 -11.29 5.19
CA ILE A 82 9.57 -12.61 5.45
C ILE A 82 9.26 -13.56 4.29
N SER A 83 8.00 -13.68 3.88
CA SER A 83 7.65 -14.53 2.72
C SER A 83 8.22 -13.97 1.41
N PHE A 84 8.31 -12.64 1.28
CA PHE A 84 8.92 -11.98 0.13
C PHE A 84 10.36 -12.42 -0.13
N LEU A 85 11.13 -12.81 0.90
CA LEU A 85 12.51 -13.24 0.73
C LEU A 85 12.63 -14.46 -0.21
N GLY A 86 11.65 -15.36 -0.19
CA GLY A 86 11.62 -16.57 -0.99
C GLY A 86 10.59 -16.60 -2.13
N ASP A 87 9.73 -15.60 -2.24
CA ASP A 87 8.58 -15.61 -3.16
C ASP A 87 8.93 -15.34 -4.63
N SER A 88 10.04 -14.65 -4.90
CA SER A 88 10.38 -14.28 -6.26
C SER A 88 10.79 -15.49 -7.09
N PRO A 89 10.28 -15.66 -8.32
CA PRO A 89 10.78 -16.67 -9.26
C PRO A 89 12.20 -16.37 -9.75
N ARG A 90 12.76 -15.22 -9.40
CA ARG A 90 14.14 -14.86 -9.75
C ARG A 90 15.12 -15.66 -8.91
N ILE A 91 16.09 -16.24 -9.59
CA ILE A 91 17.16 -17.01 -8.94
C ILE A 91 18.10 -16.05 -8.17
N GLY A 92 18.52 -16.48 -6.98
CA GLY A 92 19.53 -15.81 -6.17
C GLY A 92 18.97 -15.05 -4.97
N THR A 93 19.82 -14.23 -4.39
CA THR A 93 19.56 -13.53 -3.12
C THR A 93 19.03 -12.09 -3.30
N ARG A 94 18.45 -11.77 -4.45
CA ARG A 94 18.01 -10.41 -4.77
C ARG A 94 17.03 -9.84 -3.74
N ASN A 95 16.06 -10.64 -3.28
CA ASN A 95 15.08 -10.18 -2.32
C ASN A 95 15.69 -9.95 -0.94
N TYR A 96 16.66 -10.77 -0.54
CA TYR A 96 17.47 -10.51 0.66
C TYR A 96 18.20 -9.17 0.55
N SER A 97 18.93 -8.95 -0.55
CA SER A 97 19.59 -7.66 -0.79
C SER A 97 18.63 -6.47 -0.78
N ALA A 98 17.41 -6.64 -1.34
CA ALA A 98 16.40 -5.59 -1.34
C ALA A 98 15.92 -5.26 0.08
N ALA A 99 15.75 -6.27 0.92
CA ALA A 99 15.35 -6.12 2.31
C ALA A 99 16.45 -5.50 3.17
N GLU A 100 17.63 -6.07 3.12
CA GLU A 100 18.76 -5.75 4.02
C GLU A 100 19.36 -4.38 3.72
N VAL A 101 19.91 -4.19 2.51
CA VAL A 101 20.69 -3.01 2.13
C VAL A 101 20.07 -2.15 1.05
N GLY A 102 19.01 -2.67 0.40
CA GLY A 102 18.33 -2.01 -0.71
C GLY A 102 17.20 -1.10 -0.26
N GLN A 103 16.06 -1.16 -1.00
CA GLN A 103 14.94 -0.23 -0.81
C GLN A 103 14.29 -0.32 0.58
N ASP A 104 14.24 -1.49 1.22
CA ASP A 104 13.55 -1.65 2.51
C ASP A 104 14.40 -1.17 3.69
N ARG A 105 15.71 -1.05 3.52
CA ARG A 105 16.62 -0.45 4.49
C ARG A 105 16.52 -1.04 5.90
N ILE A 106 16.31 -2.36 6.01
CA ILE A 106 16.26 -3.02 7.32
C ILE A 106 17.65 -2.97 8.00
N GLY A 107 18.71 -3.08 7.20
CA GLY A 107 20.09 -2.89 7.65
C GLY A 107 20.75 -4.12 8.24
N GLU A 108 19.99 -5.18 8.50
CA GLU A 108 20.46 -6.43 9.10
C GLU A 108 19.71 -7.60 8.44
N THR A 109 20.28 -8.80 8.52
CA THR A 109 19.66 -10.02 8.04
C THR A 109 18.45 -10.42 8.92
N LEU A 110 17.58 -11.27 8.37
CA LEU A 110 16.43 -11.81 9.12
C LEU A 110 16.87 -12.49 10.43
N TRP A 111 18.00 -13.20 10.42
CA TRP A 111 18.49 -13.97 11.57
C TRP A 111 19.15 -13.09 12.65
N GLU A 112 19.73 -11.95 12.26
CA GLU A 112 20.31 -10.97 13.18
C GLU A 112 19.23 -10.10 13.85
N ALA A 113 18.18 -9.71 13.10
CA ALA A 113 17.16 -8.81 13.59
C ALA A 113 15.72 -9.22 13.19
N PRO A 114 15.23 -10.42 13.58
CA PRO A 114 13.93 -10.93 13.18
C PRO A 114 12.76 -9.98 13.52
N LEU A 115 12.85 -9.26 14.63
CA LEU A 115 11.81 -8.33 15.04
C LEU A 115 11.64 -7.15 14.09
N LYS A 116 12.68 -6.71 13.38
CA LYS A 116 12.59 -5.67 12.35
C LYS A 116 11.78 -6.15 11.16
N TYR A 117 11.96 -7.41 10.74
CA TYR A 117 11.20 -8.01 9.65
C TYR A 117 9.73 -8.20 10.03
N LEU A 118 9.45 -8.61 11.26
CA LEU A 118 8.08 -8.67 11.77
C LEU A 118 7.45 -7.27 11.81
N ALA A 119 8.13 -6.29 12.38
CA ALA A 119 7.62 -4.91 12.51
C ALA A 119 7.36 -4.21 11.16
N THR A 120 8.02 -4.66 10.09
CA THR A 120 7.87 -4.10 8.73
C THR A 120 6.96 -4.94 7.82
N SER A 121 6.26 -5.95 8.36
CA SER A 121 5.32 -6.82 7.64
C SER A 121 3.89 -6.48 7.98
N ALA A 122 3.21 -5.70 7.11
CA ALA A 122 1.86 -5.18 7.34
C ALA A 122 0.82 -6.26 7.64
N VAL A 123 0.97 -7.46 7.07
CA VAL A 123 0.05 -8.59 7.29
C VAL A 123 -0.06 -8.99 8.77
N LEU A 124 1.00 -8.80 9.56
CA LEU A 124 1.01 -9.12 10.99
C LEU A 124 0.24 -8.11 11.84
N PHE A 125 -0.15 -6.99 11.26
CA PHE A 125 -0.94 -5.93 11.88
C PHE A 125 -2.29 -5.73 11.18
N ALA A 126 -2.77 -6.74 10.48
CA ALA A 126 -4.03 -6.68 9.73
C ALA A 126 -5.23 -6.35 10.62
N ASP A 127 -5.20 -6.72 11.90
CA ASP A 127 -6.19 -6.38 12.92
C ASP A 127 -6.33 -4.88 13.15
N ARG A 128 -5.24 -4.12 12.97
CA ARG A 128 -5.18 -2.66 13.12
C ARG A 128 -5.62 -1.90 11.86
N ILE A 129 -5.70 -2.56 10.72
CA ILE A 129 -6.14 -1.93 9.47
C ILE A 129 -7.66 -1.74 9.50
N ASN A 130 -8.11 -0.50 9.60
CA ASN A 130 -9.53 -0.12 9.53
C ASN A 130 -9.87 0.59 8.21
N THR A 131 -8.88 1.12 7.51
CA THR A 131 -9.04 1.74 6.19
C THR A 131 -9.44 0.70 5.14
N PRO A 132 -10.52 0.90 4.37
CA PRO A 132 -10.87 0.06 3.23
C PRO A 132 -9.70 -0.07 2.27
N HIS A 133 -9.34 -1.30 1.90
CA HIS A 133 -8.10 -1.56 1.16
C HIS A 133 -8.32 -2.27 -0.17
N LEU A 134 -7.91 -1.63 -1.27
CA LEU A 134 -7.85 -2.23 -2.60
C LEU A 134 -6.43 -2.72 -2.88
N LEU A 135 -6.30 -4.00 -3.23
CA LEU A 135 -5.05 -4.65 -3.62
C LEU A 135 -5.10 -4.96 -5.12
N LEU A 136 -4.12 -4.48 -5.87
CA LEU A 136 -4.03 -4.67 -7.32
C LEU A 136 -2.72 -5.36 -7.67
N THR A 137 -2.79 -6.58 -8.21
CA THR A 137 -1.65 -7.41 -8.55
C THR A 137 -1.69 -7.88 -10.00
N GLY A 138 -0.55 -8.30 -10.52
CA GLY A 138 -0.45 -9.06 -11.77
C GLY A 138 0.16 -10.44 -11.51
N ASP A 139 -0.39 -11.49 -12.12
CA ASP A 139 0.11 -12.85 -11.95
C ASP A 139 1.47 -13.09 -12.65
N GLY A 140 1.82 -12.26 -13.63
CA GLY A 140 3.13 -12.19 -14.26
C GLY A 140 4.15 -11.28 -13.55
N ASP A 141 3.86 -10.80 -12.36
CA ASP A 141 4.80 -9.95 -11.62
C ASP A 141 5.95 -10.76 -11.01
N TRP A 142 7.14 -10.53 -11.53
CA TRP A 142 8.37 -11.20 -11.07
C TRP A 142 9.12 -10.41 -10.00
N ASN A 143 8.70 -9.19 -9.68
CA ASN A 143 9.33 -8.39 -8.63
C ASN A 143 8.65 -8.62 -7.28
N VAL A 144 7.32 -8.54 -7.26
CA VAL A 144 6.48 -8.79 -6.07
C VAL A 144 5.34 -9.71 -6.51
N PRO A 145 5.51 -11.02 -6.39
CA PRO A 145 4.48 -11.97 -6.79
C PRO A 145 3.16 -11.75 -6.07
N ALA A 146 2.05 -11.90 -6.79
CA ALA A 146 0.69 -11.69 -6.30
C ALA A 146 0.36 -12.51 -5.03
N VAL A 147 1.06 -13.61 -4.80
CA VAL A 147 0.90 -14.45 -3.60
C VAL A 147 1.21 -13.66 -2.32
N ASN A 148 2.13 -12.71 -2.36
CA ASN A 148 2.49 -11.91 -1.20
C ASN A 148 1.31 -11.01 -0.77
N GLU A 149 0.68 -10.26 -1.70
CA GLU A 149 -0.51 -9.46 -1.38
C GLU A 149 -1.73 -10.31 -0.99
N ARG A 150 -1.83 -11.52 -1.55
CA ARG A 150 -2.89 -12.47 -1.22
C ARG A 150 -2.89 -12.84 0.27
N GLU A 151 -1.75 -12.83 0.94
CA GLU A 151 -1.66 -13.07 2.38
C GLU A 151 -2.46 -12.00 3.15
N LEU A 152 -2.28 -10.73 2.83
CA LEU A 152 -3.01 -9.63 3.48
C LEU A 152 -4.51 -9.68 3.12
N TYR A 153 -4.86 -10.01 1.88
CA TYR A 153 -6.27 -10.18 1.49
C TYR A 153 -6.98 -11.18 2.39
N TYR A 154 -6.42 -12.38 2.57
CA TYR A 154 -7.04 -13.39 3.41
C TYR A 154 -7.06 -13.02 4.90
N ALA A 155 -6.02 -12.36 5.39
CA ALA A 155 -5.98 -11.85 6.75
C ALA A 155 -7.11 -10.85 7.01
N LEU A 156 -7.27 -9.85 6.15
CA LEU A 156 -8.32 -8.84 6.24
C LEU A 156 -9.72 -9.47 6.11
N ARG A 157 -9.92 -10.39 5.15
CA ARG A 157 -11.18 -11.14 5.02
C ARG A 157 -11.52 -11.94 6.27
N ARG A 158 -10.53 -12.62 6.86
CA ARG A 158 -10.71 -13.39 8.11
C ARG A 158 -11.14 -12.51 9.28
N LEU A 159 -10.66 -11.26 9.29
CA LEU A 159 -10.97 -10.26 10.33
C LEU A 159 -12.23 -9.44 10.03
N GLY A 160 -12.97 -9.73 8.96
CA GLY A 160 -14.17 -8.99 8.58
C GLY A 160 -13.91 -7.56 8.11
N LYS A 161 -12.69 -7.25 7.68
CA LYS A 161 -12.31 -5.92 7.19
C LYS A 161 -12.73 -5.72 5.73
N GLU A 162 -12.99 -4.47 5.33
CA GLU A 162 -13.35 -4.12 3.96
C GLU A 162 -12.12 -4.17 3.05
N VAL A 163 -12.06 -5.18 2.18
CA VAL A 163 -10.93 -5.41 1.28
C VAL A 163 -11.40 -5.97 -0.05
N MET A 164 -10.78 -5.51 -1.14
CA MET A 164 -10.90 -6.07 -2.48
C MET A 164 -9.52 -6.42 -3.01
N TRP A 165 -9.39 -7.58 -3.65
CA TRP A 165 -8.17 -7.97 -4.37
C TRP A 165 -8.51 -8.28 -5.82
N VAL A 166 -7.78 -7.64 -6.73
CA VAL A 166 -7.88 -7.85 -8.18
C VAL A 166 -6.52 -8.30 -8.69
N ASN A 167 -6.48 -9.50 -9.26
CA ASN A 167 -5.29 -10.04 -9.87
C ASN A 167 -5.45 -10.08 -11.39
N TYR A 168 -4.66 -9.29 -12.11
CA TYR A 168 -4.71 -9.21 -13.57
C TYR A 168 -3.93 -10.34 -14.21
N TYR A 169 -4.63 -11.14 -15.01
CA TYR A 169 -4.01 -12.23 -15.74
C TYR A 169 -2.98 -11.69 -16.74
N ASN A 170 -1.77 -12.21 -16.71
CA ASN A 170 -0.60 -11.69 -17.45
C ASN A 170 -0.19 -10.24 -17.11
N GLY A 171 -0.77 -9.63 -16.08
CA GLY A 171 -0.31 -8.33 -15.61
C GLY A 171 1.09 -8.42 -15.02
N GLY A 172 1.95 -7.46 -15.34
CA GLY A 172 3.31 -7.35 -14.81
C GLY A 172 3.39 -6.54 -13.52
N HIS A 173 4.60 -6.07 -13.21
CA HIS A 173 4.86 -5.19 -12.05
C HIS A 173 4.22 -3.81 -12.25
N GLY A 174 3.06 -3.61 -11.68
CA GLY A 174 2.16 -2.48 -11.89
C GLY A 174 0.71 -2.93 -12.15
N ALA A 175 0.46 -4.23 -11.96
CA ALA A 175 -0.86 -4.84 -12.10
C ALA A 175 -1.48 -4.59 -13.50
N GLY A 176 -2.75 -4.18 -13.57
CA GLY A 176 -3.43 -3.91 -14.83
C GLY A 176 -2.81 -2.75 -15.64
N ALA A 177 -2.14 -1.79 -14.98
CA ALA A 177 -1.44 -0.72 -15.68
C ALA A 177 -0.19 -1.22 -16.46
N ALA A 178 0.29 -2.42 -16.16
CA ALA A 178 1.40 -3.10 -16.82
C ALA A 178 0.94 -4.36 -17.58
N SER A 179 -0.27 -4.33 -18.13
CA SER A 179 -0.90 -5.41 -18.90
C SER A 179 -1.32 -4.91 -20.30
N ASN A 180 -2.51 -5.29 -20.76
CA ASN A 180 -3.09 -4.84 -22.01
C ASN A 180 -3.97 -3.57 -21.82
N GLU A 181 -4.47 -3.01 -22.91
CA GLU A 181 -5.27 -1.77 -22.90
C GLU A 181 -6.56 -1.91 -22.09
N ALA A 182 -7.25 -3.04 -22.19
CA ALA A 182 -8.49 -3.27 -21.43
C ALA A 182 -8.24 -3.31 -19.92
N ASP A 183 -7.19 -4.02 -19.50
CA ASP A 183 -6.77 -4.09 -18.10
C ASP A 183 -6.27 -2.73 -17.59
N TYR A 184 -5.59 -1.96 -18.45
CA TYR A 184 -5.17 -0.59 -18.11
C TYR A 184 -6.37 0.31 -17.79
N HIS A 185 -7.42 0.24 -18.60
CA HIS A 185 -8.65 1.01 -18.36
C HIS A 185 -9.40 0.52 -17.12
N ASP A 186 -9.53 -0.81 -16.93
CA ASP A 186 -10.16 -1.39 -15.75
C ASP A 186 -9.41 -1.02 -14.47
N HIS A 187 -8.09 -1.09 -14.48
CA HIS A 187 -7.22 -0.71 -13.36
C HIS A 187 -7.51 0.72 -12.86
N TRP A 188 -7.50 1.69 -13.76
CA TRP A 188 -7.75 3.08 -13.40
C TRP A 188 -9.20 3.34 -13.01
N LYS A 189 -10.15 2.67 -13.67
CA LYS A 189 -11.57 2.73 -13.31
C LYS A 189 -11.77 2.27 -11.86
N ARG A 190 -11.20 1.12 -11.47
CA ARG A 190 -11.29 0.61 -10.09
C ARG A 190 -10.69 1.54 -9.07
N ILE A 191 -9.55 2.14 -9.35
CA ILE A 191 -8.92 3.13 -8.47
C ILE A 191 -9.86 4.31 -8.24
N LEU A 192 -10.42 4.89 -9.29
CA LEU A 192 -11.29 6.05 -9.20
C LEU A 192 -12.63 5.72 -8.51
N GLU A 193 -13.22 4.56 -8.82
CA GLU A 193 -14.46 4.09 -8.18
C GLU A 193 -14.23 3.79 -6.69
N TRP A 194 -13.08 3.21 -6.32
CA TRP A 194 -12.71 2.95 -4.93
C TRP A 194 -12.65 4.24 -4.13
N TYR A 195 -11.94 5.25 -4.62
CA TYR A 195 -11.88 6.55 -3.98
C TYR A 195 -13.24 7.20 -3.89
N LYS A 196 -13.98 7.28 -4.98
CA LYS A 196 -15.30 7.88 -5.00
C LYS A 196 -16.21 7.26 -3.93
N THR A 197 -16.34 5.94 -3.94
CA THR A 197 -17.21 5.20 -3.01
C THR A 197 -16.85 5.48 -1.54
N HIS A 198 -15.58 5.45 -1.20
CA HIS A 198 -15.16 5.59 0.19
C HIS A 198 -15.11 7.05 0.67
N PHE A 199 -14.87 8.00 -0.21
CA PHE A 199 -15.00 9.42 0.11
C PHE A 199 -16.47 9.82 0.31
N GLU A 200 -17.38 9.31 -0.49
CA GLU A 200 -18.82 9.51 -0.30
C GLU A 200 -19.28 8.93 1.06
N LYS A 201 -18.88 7.70 1.40
CA LYS A 201 -19.16 7.09 2.71
C LYS A 201 -18.59 7.90 3.89
N ALA A 202 -17.36 8.41 3.76
CA ALA A 202 -16.74 9.23 4.81
C ALA A 202 -17.51 10.54 5.05
N LYS A 203 -17.94 11.19 3.97
CA LYS A 203 -18.76 12.40 4.04
C LYS A 203 -20.13 12.14 4.69
N GLU A 204 -20.83 11.08 4.27
CA GLU A 204 -22.13 10.71 4.85
C GLU A 204 -22.06 10.38 6.35
N LYS A 205 -20.93 9.85 6.81
CA LYS A 205 -20.70 9.59 8.24
C LYS A 205 -20.59 10.88 9.01
N LYS A 206 -19.81 11.84 8.50
CA LYS A 206 -19.62 13.16 9.11
C LYS A 206 -20.92 13.94 9.23
N ASP A 207 -21.79 13.84 8.22
CA ASP A 207 -23.08 14.56 8.21
C ASP A 207 -24.09 13.98 9.23
N LYS A 208 -23.80 12.82 9.84
CA LYS A 208 -24.65 12.14 10.83
C LYS A 208 -24.16 12.28 12.28
N ASP A 209 -22.89 12.61 12.48
CA ASP A 209 -22.25 12.84 13.80
C ASP A 209 -22.35 14.33 14.18
#